data_536f6bb97b9e9eee540d4718220bb238
#
_entry.id   536f6bb97b9e9eee540d4718220bb238
#
_cell.length_a   1.000
_cell.length_b   1.000
_cell.length_c   1.000
_cell.angle_alpha   90.00
_cell.angle_beta   90.00
_cell.angle_gamma   90.00
#
_symmetry.space_group_name_H-M   'P 1'
#
loop_
_entity.id
_entity.type
_entity.pdbx_description
1 polymer ?
#
loop_
_entity_poly.entity_id
_entity_poly.type
_entity_poly.pdbx_seq_one_letter_code
_entity_poly.pdbx_strand_id
1 'polypeptide(L)'
;MALLNKEQIMEIIPHRDPFLLIDEIVELEPGVRAVGKKYLRPDEFWFKGHFPQEPVQPGVLTIEMLAQTGAVCCLCLPENKGRIAYFGGIDKAKFRGKAVPGDTLTLEVEVIKSRGPVAVCKAVATVDGKKIVTAELTSMLGDAPKAE
;
A
#
# COMPACT_ATOMS: atom_id res chain seq x y z
N MET A 1 -10.66 -13.52 -7.44
CA MET A 1 -11.36 -13.50 -6.14
C MET A 1 -10.45 -12.89 -5.09
N ALA A 2 -10.97 -11.96 -4.28
CA ALA A 2 -10.15 -11.34 -3.24
C ALA A 2 -9.83 -12.34 -2.13
N LEU A 3 -8.58 -12.35 -1.67
CA LEU A 3 -8.16 -13.13 -0.52
C LEU A 3 -8.59 -12.43 0.78
N LEU A 4 -8.42 -11.11 0.84
CA LEU A 4 -8.87 -10.27 1.94
C LEU A 4 -9.68 -9.09 1.41
N ASN A 5 -10.83 -8.85 2.01
CA ASN A 5 -11.64 -7.66 1.73
C ASN A 5 -11.20 -6.50 2.64
N LYS A 6 -11.86 -5.35 2.51
CA LYS A 6 -11.49 -4.13 3.24
C LYS A 6 -11.59 -4.32 4.76
N GLU A 7 -12.66 -4.96 5.24
CA GLU A 7 -12.86 -5.22 6.67
C GLU A 7 -11.76 -6.12 7.24
N GLN A 8 -11.36 -7.13 6.48
CA GLN A 8 -10.27 -8.03 6.88
C GLN A 8 -8.93 -7.32 6.90
N ILE A 9 -8.70 -6.41 5.95
CA ILE A 9 -7.50 -5.57 5.94
C ILE A 9 -7.47 -4.69 7.20
N MET A 10 -8.61 -4.13 7.59
CA MET A 10 -8.72 -3.29 8.78
C MET A 10 -8.40 -4.05 10.07
N GLU A 11 -8.54 -5.37 10.08
CA GLU A 11 -8.15 -6.20 11.22
C GLU A 11 -6.64 -6.34 11.34
N ILE A 12 -5.91 -6.06 10.25
CA ILE A 12 -4.45 -6.24 10.18
C ILE A 12 -3.72 -4.91 10.33
N ILE A 13 -4.14 -3.88 9.60
CA ILE A 13 -3.49 -2.56 9.63
C ILE A 13 -4.36 -1.54 10.34
N PRO A 14 -3.74 -0.53 11.00
CA PRO A 14 -4.50 0.46 11.78
C PRO A 14 -5.15 1.56 10.95
N HIS A 15 -4.83 1.65 9.67
CA HIS A 15 -5.37 2.68 8.76
C HIS A 15 -6.89 2.63 8.71
N ARG A 16 -7.53 3.80 8.63
CA ARG A 16 -9.00 3.94 8.55
C ARG A 16 -9.35 5.03 7.55
N ASP A 17 -10.61 5.03 7.08
CA ASP A 17 -11.09 6.10 6.23
C ASP A 17 -10.81 7.46 6.86
N PRO A 18 -10.41 8.47 6.10
CA PRO A 18 -10.28 8.46 4.64
C PRO A 18 -8.91 8.01 4.13
N PHE A 19 -8.04 7.49 4.99
CA PHE A 19 -6.66 7.16 4.61
C PHE A 19 -6.39 5.65 4.44
N LEU A 20 -7.39 4.82 4.55
CA LEU A 20 -7.29 3.42 4.12
C LEU A 20 -7.49 3.39 2.61
N LEU A 21 -6.41 3.27 1.86
CA LEU A 21 -6.43 3.52 0.42
C LEU A 21 -6.51 2.27 -0.46
N ILE A 22 -6.30 1.08 0.11
CA ILE A 22 -6.37 -0.17 -0.66
C ILE A 22 -7.73 -0.82 -0.51
N ASP A 23 -8.20 -1.49 -1.56
CA ASP A 23 -9.54 -2.09 -1.57
C ASP A 23 -9.55 -3.57 -1.21
N GLU A 24 -8.53 -4.31 -1.67
CA GLU A 24 -8.45 -5.75 -1.40
C GLU A 24 -7.03 -6.27 -1.52
N ILE A 25 -6.78 -7.42 -0.93
CA ILE A 25 -5.54 -8.18 -1.12
C ILE A 25 -5.92 -9.42 -1.91
N VAL A 26 -5.21 -9.69 -2.99
CA VAL A 26 -5.49 -10.83 -3.87
C VAL A 26 -4.46 -11.96 -3.75
N GLU A 27 -3.25 -11.65 -3.28
CA GLU A 27 -2.23 -12.64 -2.98
C GLU A 27 -1.51 -12.24 -1.70
N LEU A 28 -1.21 -13.19 -0.85
CA LEU A 28 -0.52 -12.92 0.41
C LEU A 28 0.31 -14.13 0.84
N GLU A 29 1.60 -13.90 0.95
CA GLU A 29 2.53 -14.83 1.60
C GLU A 29 3.11 -14.08 2.80
N PRO A 30 2.62 -14.37 4.02
CA PRO A 30 2.95 -13.58 5.20
C PRO A 30 4.46 -13.37 5.40
N GLY A 31 4.87 -12.12 5.56
CA GLY A 31 6.26 -11.76 5.74
C GLY A 31 7.11 -11.81 4.48
N VAL A 32 6.57 -12.22 3.35
CA VAL A 32 7.30 -12.42 2.09
C VAL A 32 6.82 -11.50 0.98
N ARG A 33 5.54 -11.59 0.60
CA ARG A 33 4.98 -10.76 -0.45
C ARG A 33 3.49 -10.61 -0.32
N ALA A 34 2.98 -9.55 -0.92
CA ALA A 34 1.54 -9.31 -1.01
C ALA A 34 1.23 -8.60 -2.32
N VAL A 35 0.05 -8.85 -2.85
CA VAL A 35 -0.49 -8.13 -4.00
C VAL A 35 -1.85 -7.57 -3.61
N GLY A 36 -1.96 -6.24 -3.67
CA GLY A 36 -3.20 -5.53 -3.40
C GLY A 36 -3.80 -4.96 -4.66
N LYS A 37 -5.05 -4.53 -4.55
CA LYS A 37 -5.78 -3.85 -5.62
C LYS A 37 -6.39 -2.57 -5.09
N LYS A 38 -6.36 -1.54 -5.95
CA LYS A 38 -7.08 -0.29 -5.72
C LYS A 38 -7.87 0.04 -6.98
N TYR A 39 -9.17 0.16 -6.83
CA TYR A 39 -10.06 0.58 -7.92
C TYR A 39 -10.22 2.10 -7.82
N LEU A 40 -9.59 2.84 -8.75
CA LEU A 40 -9.63 4.30 -8.72
C LEU A 40 -11.01 4.79 -9.16
N ARG A 41 -11.77 5.33 -8.21
CA ARG A 41 -13.13 5.84 -8.45
C ARG A 41 -13.07 7.34 -8.71
N PRO A 42 -13.96 7.87 -9.58
CA PRO A 42 -13.95 9.30 -9.87
C PRO A 42 -14.20 10.18 -8.64
N ASP A 43 -14.85 9.66 -7.61
CA ASP A 43 -15.17 10.39 -6.38
C ASP A 43 -14.11 10.27 -5.28
N GLU A 44 -12.93 9.71 -5.57
CA GLU A 44 -11.85 9.73 -4.60
C GLU A 44 -11.55 11.19 -4.22
N PHE A 45 -11.32 11.45 -2.92
CA PHE A 45 -11.23 12.83 -2.42
C PHE A 45 -10.11 13.67 -3.06
N TRP A 46 -9.05 13.04 -3.55
CA TRP A 46 -7.89 13.76 -4.12
C TRP A 46 -8.10 14.22 -5.58
N PHE A 47 -9.02 13.62 -6.31
CA PHE A 47 -9.19 13.95 -7.72
C PHE A 47 -9.72 15.35 -7.97
N LYS A 48 -10.51 15.91 -7.04
CA LYS A 48 -11.02 17.29 -7.15
C LYS A 48 -9.90 18.31 -7.30
N GLY A 49 -8.82 18.10 -6.59
CA GLY A 49 -7.70 19.04 -6.56
C GLY A 49 -6.51 18.63 -7.41
N HIS A 50 -6.49 17.39 -7.89
CA HIS A 50 -5.32 16.86 -8.59
C HIS A 50 -5.69 16.17 -9.90
N PHE A 51 -6.21 16.81 -10.92
CA PHE A 51 -6.44 18.25 -11.02
C PHE A 51 -7.88 18.48 -11.47
N PRO A 52 -8.49 19.66 -11.23
CA PRO A 52 -9.92 19.90 -11.55
C PRO A 52 -10.29 19.57 -12.98
N GLN A 53 -9.44 19.88 -13.95
CA GLN A 53 -9.72 19.67 -15.37
C GLN A 53 -9.12 18.37 -15.92
N GLU A 54 -8.21 17.76 -15.19
CA GLU A 54 -7.54 16.51 -15.61
C GLU A 54 -7.19 15.71 -14.38
N PRO A 55 -8.14 14.89 -13.87
CA PRO A 55 -7.88 14.06 -12.70
C PRO A 55 -6.79 13.02 -12.97
N VAL A 56 -5.77 13.02 -12.13
CA VAL A 56 -4.64 12.09 -12.22
C VAL A 56 -4.33 11.58 -10.83
N GLN A 57 -4.06 10.29 -10.72
CA GLN A 57 -3.65 9.68 -9.45
C GLN A 57 -2.34 10.29 -8.98
N PRO A 58 -2.31 10.91 -7.78
CA PRO A 58 -1.05 11.40 -7.23
C PRO A 58 -0.07 10.25 -6.99
N GLY A 59 1.14 10.36 -7.54
CA GLY A 59 2.16 9.34 -7.40
C GLY A 59 2.51 9.05 -5.95
N VAL A 60 2.53 10.07 -5.11
CA VAL A 60 2.86 9.90 -3.69
C VAL A 60 1.80 9.09 -2.96
N LEU A 61 0.53 9.18 -3.37
CA LEU A 61 -0.54 8.35 -2.80
C LEU A 61 -0.42 6.90 -3.29
N THR A 62 0.05 6.69 -4.51
CA THR A 62 0.33 5.34 -4.99
C THR A 62 1.44 4.69 -4.16
N ILE A 63 2.46 5.46 -3.78
CA ILE A 63 3.52 4.97 -2.88
C ILE A 63 2.91 4.61 -1.52
N GLU A 64 1.99 5.43 -1.01
CA GLU A 64 1.31 5.12 0.25
C GLU A 64 0.48 3.82 0.12
N MET A 65 -0.20 3.63 -1.00
CA MET A 65 -0.95 2.39 -1.27
C MET A 65 -0.03 1.16 -1.27
N LEU A 66 1.14 1.29 -1.87
CA LEU A 66 2.16 0.23 -1.85
C LEU A 66 2.64 -0.04 -0.43
N ALA A 67 2.83 1.01 0.37
CA ALA A 67 3.23 0.87 1.76
C ALA A 67 2.16 0.16 2.59
N GLN A 68 0.88 0.47 2.36
CA GLN A 68 -0.22 -0.20 3.05
C GLN A 68 -0.29 -1.69 2.68
N THR A 69 -0.05 -2.02 1.42
CA THR A 69 0.03 -3.41 0.97
C THR A 69 1.17 -4.13 1.69
N GLY A 70 2.33 -3.49 1.78
CA GLY A 70 3.47 -4.02 2.53
C GLY A 70 3.20 -4.15 4.02
N ALA A 71 2.44 -3.20 4.57
CA ALA A 71 2.03 -3.26 5.98
C ALA A 71 1.16 -4.49 6.25
N VAL A 72 0.23 -4.82 5.34
CA VAL A 72 -0.57 -6.04 5.46
C VAL A 72 0.36 -7.26 5.48
N CYS A 73 1.34 -7.30 4.59
CA CYS A 73 2.29 -8.40 4.48
C CYS A 73 3.05 -8.65 5.80
N CYS A 74 3.48 -7.57 6.46
CA CYS A 74 4.28 -7.66 7.67
C CYS A 74 3.43 -7.79 8.93
N LEU A 75 2.32 -7.05 9.02
CA LEU A 75 1.50 -6.99 10.23
C LEU A 75 0.53 -8.17 10.36
N CYS A 76 0.33 -8.96 9.31
CA CYS A 76 -0.49 -10.16 9.41
C CYS A 76 0.23 -11.30 10.17
N LEU A 77 1.54 -11.17 10.40
CA LEU A 77 2.27 -12.11 11.22
C LEU A 77 1.83 -11.98 12.69
N PRO A 78 1.60 -13.10 13.40
CA PRO A 78 1.10 -13.03 14.78
C PRO A 78 1.95 -12.18 15.73
N GLU A 79 3.28 -12.23 15.58
CA GLU A 79 4.21 -11.46 16.41
C GLU A 79 4.13 -9.95 16.18
N ASN A 80 3.52 -9.53 15.06
CA ASN A 80 3.40 -8.11 14.72
C ASN A 80 1.98 -7.56 14.93
N LYS A 81 1.06 -8.38 15.42
CA LYS A 81 -0.34 -7.98 15.58
C LYS A 81 -0.48 -6.72 16.43
N GLY A 82 -1.23 -5.75 15.90
CA GLY A 82 -1.51 -4.50 16.61
C GLY A 82 -0.42 -3.44 16.51
N ARG A 83 0.72 -3.76 15.91
CA ARG A 83 1.80 -2.79 15.73
C ARG A 83 1.47 -1.80 14.63
N ILE A 84 2.22 -0.71 14.58
CA ILE A 84 2.08 0.32 13.56
C ILE A 84 3.33 0.34 12.69
N ALA A 85 3.16 0.42 11.37
CA ALA A 85 4.25 0.54 10.44
C ALA A 85 4.42 2.00 10.03
N TYR A 86 5.62 2.52 10.18
CA TYR A 86 5.98 3.88 9.77
C TYR A 86 6.97 3.82 8.61
N PHE A 87 6.95 4.83 7.75
CA PHE A 87 8.01 4.98 6.77
C PHE A 87 9.35 5.27 7.46
N GLY A 88 10.37 4.47 7.12
CA GLY A 88 11.75 4.75 7.50
C GLY A 88 12.53 5.36 6.35
N GLY A 89 12.09 5.11 5.11
CA GLY A 89 12.72 5.67 3.93
C GLY A 89 12.04 5.24 2.66
N ILE A 90 12.24 6.02 1.60
CA ILE A 90 11.76 5.73 0.26
C ILE A 90 12.96 5.92 -0.67
N ASP A 91 13.38 4.85 -1.34
CA ASP A 91 14.51 4.89 -2.24
C ASP A 91 14.09 4.51 -3.66
N LYS A 92 14.83 5.01 -4.65
CA LYS A 92 14.66 4.65 -6.05
C LYS A 92 13.22 4.81 -6.53
N ALA A 93 12.50 5.82 -6.01
CA ALA A 93 11.13 6.08 -6.42
C ALA A 93 11.11 6.65 -7.82
N LYS A 94 10.37 5.99 -8.71
CA LYS A 94 10.22 6.43 -10.11
C LYS A 94 8.76 6.40 -10.49
N PHE A 95 8.31 7.47 -11.11
CA PHE A 95 6.94 7.65 -11.59
C PHE A 95 6.97 7.51 -13.10
N ARG A 96 6.56 6.34 -13.59
CA ARG A 96 6.77 5.93 -14.98
C ARG A 96 5.57 6.15 -15.88
N GLY A 97 4.40 6.45 -15.31
CA GLY A 97 3.19 6.65 -16.07
C GLY A 97 2.07 7.25 -15.25
N LYS A 98 0.94 7.51 -15.90
CA LYS A 98 -0.24 8.08 -15.26
C LYS A 98 -1.26 6.98 -14.98
N ALA A 99 -1.97 7.13 -13.87
CA ALA A 99 -3.20 6.40 -13.61
C ALA A 99 -4.32 7.43 -13.45
N VAL A 100 -5.50 7.09 -13.91
CA VAL A 100 -6.65 8.02 -13.96
C VAL A 100 -7.89 7.32 -13.39
N PRO A 101 -8.96 8.09 -13.06
CA PRO A 101 -10.19 7.47 -12.59
C PRO A 101 -10.68 6.39 -13.56
N GLY A 102 -11.09 5.25 -13.01
CA GLY A 102 -11.51 4.07 -13.79
C GLY A 102 -10.41 3.02 -13.92
N ASP A 103 -9.15 3.39 -13.69
CA ASP A 103 -8.05 2.43 -13.71
C ASP A 103 -8.05 1.58 -12.44
N THR A 104 -7.51 0.36 -12.55
CA THR A 104 -7.25 -0.50 -11.41
C THR A 104 -5.75 -0.59 -11.21
N LEU A 105 -5.29 -0.19 -10.02
CA LEU A 105 -3.90 -0.35 -9.65
C LEU A 105 -3.67 -1.74 -9.06
N THR A 106 -2.70 -2.45 -9.61
CA THR A 106 -2.18 -3.68 -9.00
C THR A 106 -0.94 -3.30 -8.20
N LEU A 107 -0.96 -3.60 -6.91
CA LEU A 107 0.04 -3.14 -5.94
C LEU A 107 0.83 -4.34 -5.45
N GLU A 108 2.01 -4.53 -6.01
CA GLU A 108 2.85 -5.70 -5.70
C GLU A 108 4.01 -5.28 -4.81
N VAL A 109 4.15 -5.96 -3.68
CA VAL A 109 5.20 -5.67 -2.70
C VAL A 109 5.87 -6.97 -2.29
N GLU A 110 7.20 -6.98 -2.30
CA GLU A 110 8.01 -8.12 -1.90
C GLU A 110 9.03 -7.68 -0.86
N VAL A 111 9.10 -8.39 0.25
CA VAL A 111 10.10 -8.12 1.29
C VAL A 111 11.44 -8.65 0.79
N ILE A 112 12.42 -7.76 0.60
CA ILE A 112 13.75 -8.14 0.12
C ILE A 112 14.77 -8.17 1.25
N LYS A 113 14.46 -7.56 2.40
CA LYS A 113 15.35 -7.55 3.55
C LYS A 113 14.52 -7.29 4.80
N SER A 114 14.76 -8.08 5.86
CA SER A 114 14.08 -7.88 7.13
C SER A 114 15.08 -8.05 8.25
N ARG A 115 15.12 -7.07 9.17
CA ARG A 115 16.06 -7.09 10.29
C ARG A 115 15.46 -6.37 11.48
N GLY A 116 15.07 -7.14 12.51
CA GLY A 116 14.40 -6.59 13.67
C GLY A 116 13.09 -5.91 13.26
N PRO A 117 12.85 -4.66 13.70
CA PRO A 117 11.63 -3.94 13.34
C PRO A 117 11.68 -3.31 11.94
N VAL A 118 12.79 -3.48 11.21
CA VAL A 118 12.99 -2.85 9.91
C VAL A 118 12.75 -3.85 8.78
N ALA A 119 11.91 -3.47 7.81
CA ALA A 119 11.69 -4.26 6.60
C ALA A 119 11.91 -3.37 5.38
N VAL A 120 12.64 -3.88 4.39
CA VAL A 120 12.82 -3.21 3.11
C VAL A 120 12.06 -4.01 2.06
N CYS A 121 11.22 -3.33 1.31
CA CYS A 121 10.36 -3.94 0.31
C CYS A 121 10.61 -3.36 -1.08
N LYS A 122 10.58 -4.22 -2.08
CA LYS A 122 10.50 -3.80 -3.48
C LYS A 122 9.03 -3.64 -3.83
N ALA A 123 8.66 -2.48 -4.35
CA ALA A 123 7.26 -2.13 -4.58
C ALA A 123 7.04 -1.70 -6.03
N VAL A 124 5.99 -2.23 -6.64
CA VAL A 124 5.63 -1.94 -8.04
C VAL A 124 4.12 -1.79 -8.15
N ALA A 125 3.66 -0.65 -8.68
CA ALA A 125 2.26 -0.45 -9.03
C ALA A 125 2.11 -0.51 -10.55
N THR A 126 1.13 -1.27 -11.03
CA THR A 126 0.85 -1.42 -12.46
C THR A 126 -0.61 -1.14 -12.77
N VAL A 127 -0.86 -0.70 -14.01
CA VAL A 127 -2.18 -0.61 -14.61
C VAL A 127 -2.12 -1.38 -15.92
N ASP A 128 -2.97 -2.40 -16.08
CA ASP A 128 -2.98 -3.25 -17.27
C ASP A 128 -1.59 -3.78 -17.64
N GLY A 129 -0.83 -4.21 -16.64
CA GLY A 129 0.51 -4.75 -16.82
C GLY A 129 1.62 -3.72 -17.02
N LYS A 130 1.28 -2.43 -17.12
CA LYS A 130 2.23 -1.35 -17.32
C LYS A 130 2.69 -0.78 -15.98
N LYS A 131 4.00 -0.69 -15.76
CA LYS A 131 4.53 -0.10 -14.53
C LYS A 131 4.24 1.39 -14.46
N ILE A 132 3.59 1.82 -13.39
CA ILE A 132 3.24 3.23 -13.14
C ILE A 132 4.20 3.83 -12.11
N VAL A 133 4.44 3.10 -11.02
CA VAL A 133 5.33 3.53 -9.94
C VAL A 133 6.18 2.36 -9.51
N THR A 134 7.47 2.60 -9.31
CA THR A 134 8.39 1.62 -8.73
C THR A 134 9.18 2.30 -7.62
N ALA A 135 9.47 1.57 -6.55
CA ALA A 135 10.22 2.10 -5.41
C ALA A 135 10.77 0.98 -4.53
N GLU A 136 11.72 1.33 -3.66
CA GLU A 136 12.08 0.50 -2.52
C GLU A 136 11.62 1.24 -1.27
N LEU A 137 10.84 0.56 -0.44
CA LEU A 137 10.23 1.14 0.76
C LEU A 137 10.85 0.52 2.00
N THR A 138 11.31 1.36 2.90
CA THR A 138 11.78 0.92 4.22
C THR A 138 10.71 1.24 5.24
N SER A 139 10.26 0.22 5.97
CA SER A 139 9.26 0.36 7.02
C SER A 139 9.89 0.09 8.37
N MET A 140 9.43 0.86 9.37
CA MET A 140 9.82 0.68 10.77
C MET A 140 8.57 0.28 11.55
N LEU A 141 8.61 -0.89 12.20
CA LEU A 141 7.48 -1.33 13.02
C LEU A 141 7.61 -0.70 14.42
N GLY A 142 6.63 0.10 14.78
CA GLY A 142 6.52 0.65 16.13
C GLY A 142 5.75 -0.31 17.03
N ASP A 143 5.77 -0.01 18.33
CA ASP A 143 5.00 -0.80 19.30
C ASP A 143 3.50 -0.58 19.10
N ALA A 144 2.70 -1.55 19.51
CA ALA A 144 1.26 -1.40 19.52
C ALA A 144 0.89 -0.26 20.47
N PRO A 145 -0.10 0.63 20.12
CA PRO A 145 -0.55 1.66 21.04
C PRO A 145 -1.07 1.04 22.33
N LYS A 146 -0.75 1.67 23.45
CA LYS A 146 -1.26 1.21 24.75
C LYS A 146 -2.75 1.49 24.86
N ALA A 147 -3.48 0.53 25.39
CA ALA A 147 -4.89 0.74 25.71
C ALA A 147 -4.98 1.76 26.86
N GLU A 148 -5.88 2.75 26.72
CA GLU A 148 -6.18 3.71 27.78
C GLU A 148 -7.21 3.17 28.75
#